data_5991246bfa4bb95160b5dbe5724de645
#
_entry.id   5991246bfa4bb95160b5dbe5724de645
#
_cell.length_a   1.000
_cell.length_b   1.000
_cell.length_c   1.000
_cell.angle_alpha   90.00
_cell.angle_beta   90.00
_cell.angle_gamma   90.00
#
_symmetry.space_group_name_H-M   'P 1'
#
loop_
_entity.id
_entity.type
_entity.pdbx_description
1 polymer ?
#
loop_
_entity_poly.entity_id
_entity_poly.type
_entity_poly.pdbx_seq_one_letter_code
_entity_poly.pdbx_strand_id
1 'polypeptide(L)'
;MTAKELSEKMVDEKNTLKLYAKYVEKALYTKGLRTNEEWKEYLEITSGIVSILHNLNDPSIDTVFAELCDQMAYSEKAYDNIKNILDKINLYIAQYEREMGICNVCGQEVYYLPLPVYYEQQRLKYGGKKTIPETLNRQKYVCPECGAVDRDRMIIGYMQKSGILQTAEKVLQIAPAKMIDVYIQQQLESDKYDTADLFMEGVTYQSDIQNMLEISDETYDLWICSHVLEHVADDRKALRELNRILKPDGCGILLVPLDLSREETDEEQGCSEAENWRRFGQGDHVRAYAKKDFIARVKECGFDLECVGKEYFGEVFFKNCGLIDTSTLYIVRKNKNKAKEYWDNYHEEERTRWWHSPKIIRHFNKNICGKPLDGWNAGGFELLKEYLHGRKIEKAISIGCGSAWKEIDLVKSGLVSSILCYDLSENMIRKAQENACRENVEKQMRFICGDVFKSLEPNPQFDLVFWDNSLHHMENARQAVQFSYQILKENGYLYCNDYVGASRFQRTDMEMAIVNGIRLYLPDEIFVKPGGGEYQRFYVGPTVEQIINMDPSEAADSENIIPAIKENFIHADIRYA
;
A
#
# COMPACT_ATOMS: atom_id res chain seq x y z
N MET A 1 39.02 38.60 -32.51
CA MET A 1 38.15 37.42 -32.43
C MET A 1 36.71 37.89 -32.39
N THR A 2 35.92 37.51 -33.38
CA THR A 2 34.50 37.90 -33.42
C THR A 2 33.69 37.04 -32.43
N ALA A 3 32.50 37.48 -32.00
CA ALA A 3 31.63 36.70 -31.11
C ALA A 3 31.30 35.32 -31.69
N LYS A 4 31.31 35.19 -33.05
CA LYS A 4 31.08 33.93 -33.74
C LYS A 4 32.28 32.99 -33.62
N GLU A 5 33.49 33.49 -33.81
CA GLU A 5 34.74 32.72 -33.65
C GLU A 5 34.96 32.29 -32.20
N LEU A 6 34.54 33.12 -31.21
CA LEU A 6 34.57 32.77 -29.81
C LEU A 6 33.55 31.65 -29.49
N SER A 7 32.34 31.75 -30.05
CA SER A 7 31.29 30.73 -29.90
C SER A 7 31.69 29.38 -30.50
N GLU A 8 32.28 29.39 -31.72
CA GLU A 8 32.76 28.18 -32.40
C GLU A 8 33.89 27.51 -31.60
N LYS A 9 34.83 28.31 -31.06
CA LYS A 9 35.94 27.81 -30.22
C LYS A 9 35.46 27.25 -28.90
N MET A 10 34.47 27.87 -28.26
CA MET A 10 33.83 27.34 -27.03
C MET A 10 33.10 26.02 -27.27
N VAL A 11 32.45 25.82 -28.43
CA VAL A 11 31.82 24.56 -28.79
C VAL A 11 32.84 23.45 -28.99
N ASP A 12 33.97 23.76 -29.58
CA ASP A 12 35.06 22.77 -29.82
C ASP A 12 35.76 22.38 -28.52
N GLU A 13 36.07 23.34 -27.65
CA GLU A 13 36.64 23.09 -26.32
C GLU A 13 35.69 22.29 -25.43
N LYS A 14 34.40 22.58 -25.49
CA LYS A 14 33.35 21.83 -24.80
C LYS A 14 33.24 20.37 -25.27
N ASN A 15 33.30 20.13 -26.57
CA ASN A 15 33.30 18.78 -27.13
C ASN A 15 34.56 18.00 -26.72
N THR A 16 35.68 18.69 -26.66
CA THR A 16 36.96 18.14 -26.20
C THR A 16 36.89 17.76 -24.72
N LEU A 17 36.33 18.63 -23.86
CA LEU A 17 36.11 18.33 -22.44
C LEU A 17 35.20 17.14 -22.22
N LYS A 18 34.12 17.03 -23.00
CA LYS A 18 33.23 15.86 -22.96
C LYS A 18 33.94 14.55 -23.33
N LEU A 19 34.79 14.61 -24.35
CA LEU A 19 35.57 13.46 -24.80
C LEU A 19 36.57 13.02 -23.72
N TYR A 20 37.26 13.97 -23.10
CA TYR A 20 38.18 13.71 -22.00
C TYR A 20 37.48 13.21 -20.75
N ALA A 21 36.35 13.80 -20.36
CA ALA A 21 35.54 13.33 -19.24
C ALA A 21 35.11 11.87 -19.42
N LYS A 22 34.64 11.49 -20.63
CA LYS A 22 34.32 10.10 -20.97
C LYS A 22 35.50 9.15 -20.90
N TYR A 23 36.68 9.62 -21.31
CA TYR A 23 37.89 8.80 -21.28
C TYR A 23 38.36 8.56 -19.84
N VAL A 24 38.38 9.60 -19.01
CA VAL A 24 38.71 9.53 -17.59
C VAL A 24 37.72 8.65 -16.85
N GLU A 25 36.42 8.81 -17.13
CA GLU A 25 35.34 7.97 -16.61
C GLU A 25 35.57 6.50 -16.97
N LYS A 26 35.90 6.21 -18.26
CA LYS A 26 36.18 4.85 -18.72
C LYS A 26 37.42 4.26 -18.05
N ALA A 27 38.48 5.05 -17.85
CA ALA A 27 39.71 4.60 -17.19
C ALA A 27 39.46 4.26 -15.70
N LEU A 28 38.65 5.04 -14.99
CA LEU A 28 38.23 4.76 -13.62
C LEU A 28 37.39 3.48 -13.51
N TYR A 29 36.56 3.19 -14.52
CA TYR A 29 35.69 2.00 -14.53
C TYR A 29 36.43 0.70 -14.89
N THR A 30 37.56 0.76 -15.62
CA THR A 30 38.27 -0.43 -16.11
C THR A 30 39.30 -1.03 -15.17
N LYS A 31 39.17 -0.86 -13.87
CA LYS A 31 39.98 -1.51 -12.82
C LYS A 31 41.34 -0.89 -12.60
N GLY A 32 41.42 0.21 -11.96
CA GLY A 32 42.64 0.72 -11.40
C GLY A 32 43.84 0.63 -12.35
N LEU A 33 44.30 1.74 -12.83
CA LEU A 33 45.48 1.83 -13.67
C LEU A 33 46.61 1.03 -13.02
N ARG A 34 47.17 0.03 -13.72
CA ARG A 34 48.07 -0.97 -13.13
C ARG A 34 49.51 -0.79 -13.51
N THR A 35 49.78 0.01 -14.55
CA THR A 35 51.12 0.22 -15.05
C THR A 35 51.54 1.69 -15.00
N ASN A 36 52.84 1.95 -14.93
CA ASN A 36 53.38 3.32 -14.96
C ASN A 36 53.05 4.05 -16.26
N GLU A 37 52.89 3.33 -17.37
CA GLU A 37 52.53 3.91 -18.67
C GLU A 37 51.06 4.34 -18.71
N GLU A 38 50.17 3.53 -18.20
CA GLU A 38 48.75 3.87 -18.09
C GLU A 38 48.53 5.09 -17.18
N TRP A 39 49.27 5.18 -16.06
CA TRP A 39 49.27 6.36 -15.20
C TRP A 39 49.78 7.60 -15.89
N LYS A 40 50.84 7.48 -16.72
CA LYS A 40 51.42 8.61 -17.45
C LYS A 40 50.45 9.15 -18.49
N GLU A 41 49.83 8.28 -19.29
CA GLU A 41 48.83 8.65 -20.28
C GLU A 41 47.61 9.32 -19.60
N TYR A 42 47.20 8.77 -18.47
CA TYR A 42 46.10 9.31 -17.66
C TYR A 42 46.40 10.71 -17.14
N LEU A 43 47.62 10.96 -16.64
CA LEU A 43 48.08 12.26 -16.18
C LEU A 43 48.19 13.29 -17.32
N GLU A 44 48.62 12.88 -18.50
CA GLU A 44 48.67 13.74 -19.69
C GLU A 44 47.27 14.19 -20.12
N ILE A 45 46.30 13.30 -20.09
CA ILE A 45 44.88 13.60 -20.39
C ILE A 45 44.27 14.51 -19.33
N THR A 46 44.54 14.24 -18.06
CA THR A 46 44.05 15.06 -16.94
C THR A 46 44.64 16.45 -16.98
N SER A 47 45.95 16.57 -17.29
CA SER A 47 46.63 17.84 -17.52
C SER A 47 46.04 18.63 -18.70
N GLY A 48 45.70 17.94 -19.79
CA GLY A 48 44.99 18.53 -20.93
C GLY A 48 43.62 19.10 -20.55
N ILE A 49 42.85 18.36 -19.77
CA ILE A 49 41.54 18.81 -19.25
C ILE A 49 41.69 20.07 -18.40
N VAL A 50 42.65 20.07 -17.48
CA VAL A 50 42.93 21.23 -16.59
C VAL A 50 43.40 22.44 -17.37
N SER A 51 44.23 22.26 -18.40
CA SER A 51 44.65 23.36 -19.27
C SER A 51 43.48 24.00 -20.02
N ILE A 52 42.49 23.19 -20.45
CA ILE A 52 41.28 23.70 -21.10
C ILE A 52 40.40 24.46 -20.09
N LEU A 53 40.25 23.94 -18.87
CA LEU A 53 39.49 24.57 -17.81
C LEU A 53 40.14 25.88 -17.34
N HIS A 54 41.48 25.92 -17.23
CA HIS A 54 42.22 27.13 -16.92
C HIS A 54 42.01 28.23 -17.99
N ASN A 55 42.01 27.85 -19.27
CA ASN A 55 41.73 28.78 -20.37
C ASN A 55 40.29 29.35 -20.34
N LEU A 56 39.39 28.72 -19.59
CA LEU A 56 38.02 29.17 -19.40
C LEU A 56 37.86 30.12 -18.19
N ASN A 57 38.95 30.46 -17.49
CA ASN A 57 38.99 31.46 -16.41
C ASN A 57 38.17 31.14 -15.16
N ASP A 58 38.12 29.87 -14.72
CA ASP A 58 37.48 29.49 -13.47
C ASP A 58 38.51 29.33 -12.34
N PRO A 59 38.61 30.29 -11.39
CA PRO A 59 39.63 30.29 -10.33
C PRO A 59 39.54 29.13 -9.34
N SER A 60 38.39 28.40 -9.29
CA SER A 60 38.24 27.26 -8.41
C SER A 60 39.03 26.03 -8.84
N ILE A 61 39.49 26.01 -10.08
CA ILE A 61 40.17 24.89 -10.71
C ILE A 61 41.69 25.00 -10.52
N ASP A 62 42.23 26.21 -10.43
CA ASP A 62 43.67 26.43 -10.20
C ASP A 62 44.14 25.86 -8.86
N THR A 63 43.31 25.94 -7.83
CA THR A 63 43.62 25.39 -6.51
C THR A 63 43.68 23.86 -6.52
N VAL A 64 42.76 23.21 -7.24
CA VAL A 64 42.68 21.75 -7.35
C VAL A 64 43.82 21.22 -8.22
N PHE A 65 44.29 22.00 -9.22
CA PHE A 65 45.40 21.62 -10.07
C PHE A 65 46.75 21.71 -9.33
N ALA A 66 46.96 22.76 -8.54
CA ALA A 66 48.14 22.88 -7.69
C ALA A 66 48.25 21.72 -6.70
N GLU A 67 47.11 21.34 -6.07
CA GLU A 67 47.04 20.19 -5.16
C GLU A 67 47.32 18.86 -5.86
N LEU A 68 46.92 18.68 -7.12
CA LEU A 68 47.17 17.46 -7.89
C LEU A 68 48.63 17.34 -8.32
N CYS A 69 49.27 18.43 -8.72
CA CYS A 69 50.68 18.44 -9.10
C CYS A 69 51.59 18.11 -7.91
N ASP A 70 51.25 18.55 -6.70
CA ASP A 70 51.99 18.27 -5.47
C ASP A 70 51.79 16.85 -4.90
N GLN A 71 50.72 16.16 -5.28
CA GLN A 71 50.33 14.84 -4.69
C GLN A 71 50.56 13.65 -5.64
N MET A 72 51.39 13.79 -6.69
CA MET A 72 51.67 12.75 -7.69
C MET A 72 52.48 11.54 -7.18
N ALA A 73 52.41 11.23 -5.90
CA ALA A 73 52.94 9.99 -5.34
C ALA A 73 51.81 8.95 -5.20
N TYR A 74 51.98 7.80 -5.81
CA TYR A 74 51.16 6.58 -5.78
C TYR A 74 50.43 6.33 -4.44
N SER A 75 49.19 6.78 -4.31
CA SER A 75 48.39 6.51 -3.12
C SER A 75 46.90 6.51 -3.45
N GLU A 76 46.09 5.86 -2.57
CA GLU A 76 44.62 5.90 -2.59
C GLU A 76 44.03 7.32 -2.68
N LYS A 77 44.74 8.33 -2.19
CA LYS A 77 44.39 9.75 -2.34
C LYS A 77 44.32 10.24 -3.79
N ALA A 78 45.06 9.64 -4.72
CA ALA A 78 44.98 10.01 -6.13
C ALA A 78 43.62 9.68 -6.73
N TYR A 79 42.99 8.59 -6.30
CA TYR A 79 41.65 8.19 -6.73
C TYR A 79 40.58 9.20 -6.31
N ASP A 80 40.57 9.63 -5.03
CA ASP A 80 39.62 10.60 -4.51
C ASP A 80 39.77 11.98 -5.14
N ASN A 81 41.02 12.39 -5.43
CA ASN A 81 41.28 13.65 -6.11
C ASN A 81 40.78 13.65 -7.56
N ILE A 82 40.95 12.54 -8.28
CA ILE A 82 40.44 12.37 -9.65
C ILE A 82 38.94 12.39 -9.68
N LYS A 83 38.28 11.74 -8.70
CA LYS A 83 36.84 11.77 -8.52
C LYS A 83 36.34 13.21 -8.32
N ASN A 84 37.00 13.99 -7.46
CA ASN A 84 36.66 15.40 -7.23
C ASN A 84 36.81 16.26 -8.50
N ILE A 85 37.79 15.96 -9.36
CA ILE A 85 37.97 16.66 -10.65
C ILE A 85 36.88 16.29 -11.62
N LEU A 86 36.54 15.00 -11.73
CA LEU A 86 35.44 14.54 -12.58
C LEU A 86 34.11 15.16 -12.16
N ASP A 87 33.85 15.25 -10.85
CA ASP A 87 32.64 15.88 -10.31
C ASP A 87 32.60 17.38 -10.68
N LYS A 88 33.74 18.09 -10.60
CA LYS A 88 33.86 19.50 -11.04
C LYS A 88 33.71 19.68 -12.54
N ILE A 89 34.33 18.80 -13.36
CA ILE A 89 34.18 18.81 -14.82
C ILE A 89 32.72 18.54 -15.21
N ASN A 90 32.09 17.56 -14.57
CA ASN A 90 30.71 17.26 -14.81
C ASN A 90 29.78 18.41 -14.38
N LEU A 91 30.10 19.08 -13.27
CA LEU A 91 29.41 20.29 -12.83
C LEU A 91 29.57 21.42 -13.85
N TYR A 92 30.77 21.64 -14.35
CA TYR A 92 31.08 22.67 -15.35
C TYR A 92 30.38 22.39 -16.69
N ILE A 93 30.44 21.16 -17.21
CA ILE A 93 29.70 20.74 -18.40
C ILE A 93 28.22 20.92 -18.18
N ALA A 94 27.76 20.63 -16.96
CA ALA A 94 26.38 20.83 -16.56
C ALA A 94 25.92 22.29 -16.63
N GLN A 95 26.79 23.24 -16.25
CA GLN A 95 26.45 24.67 -16.29
C GLN A 95 26.26 25.20 -17.72
N TYR A 96 26.92 24.63 -18.70
CA TYR A 96 26.84 25.07 -20.12
C TYR A 96 25.79 24.33 -20.94
N GLU A 97 25.35 23.13 -20.52
CA GLU A 97 24.40 22.30 -21.27
C GLU A 97 23.00 22.26 -20.66
N ARG A 98 22.85 22.73 -19.44
CA ARG A 98 21.61 22.56 -18.70
C ARG A 98 20.90 23.88 -18.46
N GLU A 99 19.63 23.86 -18.70
CA GLU A 99 18.74 24.85 -18.14
C GLU A 99 18.80 24.75 -16.61
N MET A 100 18.91 25.91 -15.94
CA MET A 100 18.76 25.97 -14.49
C MET A 100 17.40 25.44 -14.10
N GLY A 101 17.37 24.71 -13.00
CA GLY A 101 16.12 24.32 -12.33
C GLY A 101 15.90 25.16 -11.08
N ILE A 102 14.71 25.09 -10.54
CA ILE A 102 14.38 25.66 -9.23
C ILE A 102 14.08 24.48 -8.31
N CYS A 103 14.91 24.31 -7.29
CA CYS A 103 14.67 23.24 -6.31
C CYS A 103 13.48 23.63 -5.41
N ASN A 104 12.40 22.89 -5.49
CA ASN A 104 11.20 23.13 -4.69
C ASN A 104 11.38 22.87 -3.18
N VAL A 105 12.51 22.27 -2.79
CA VAL A 105 12.82 22.00 -1.38
C VAL A 105 13.48 23.19 -0.70
N CYS A 106 14.51 23.78 -1.34
CA CYS A 106 15.21 24.96 -0.79
C CYS A 106 14.87 26.28 -1.48
N GLY A 107 14.12 26.26 -2.57
CA GLY A 107 13.70 27.47 -3.33
C GLY A 107 14.80 28.07 -4.21
N GLN A 108 16.00 27.49 -4.25
CA GLN A 108 17.14 28.06 -4.97
C GLN A 108 17.14 27.67 -6.46
N GLU A 109 17.60 28.59 -7.29
CA GLU A 109 17.97 28.29 -8.68
C GLU A 109 19.28 27.53 -8.70
N VAL A 110 19.29 26.33 -9.30
CA VAL A 110 20.43 25.41 -9.22
C VAL A 110 20.66 24.67 -10.52
N TYR A 111 21.91 24.25 -10.71
CA TYR A 111 22.27 23.17 -11.63
C TYR A 111 22.37 21.87 -10.85
N TYR A 112 21.44 20.96 -11.07
CA TYR A 112 21.43 19.68 -10.37
C TYR A 112 22.68 18.86 -10.71
N LEU A 113 23.25 18.20 -9.70
CA LEU A 113 24.36 17.28 -9.88
C LEU A 113 23.87 15.92 -10.39
N PRO A 114 24.72 15.20 -11.16
CA PRO A 114 24.38 13.87 -11.63
C PRO A 114 24.40 12.83 -10.51
N LEU A 115 23.83 11.65 -10.80
CA LEU A 115 23.95 10.48 -9.94
C LEU A 115 25.43 10.15 -9.69
N PRO A 116 25.84 9.85 -8.44
CA PRO A 116 27.21 9.48 -8.13
C PRO A 116 27.71 8.33 -9.00
N VAL A 117 28.92 8.48 -9.51
CA VAL A 117 29.58 7.53 -10.42
C VAL A 117 29.71 6.14 -9.80
N TYR A 118 29.75 6.05 -8.48
CA TYR A 118 29.81 4.83 -7.69
C TYR A 118 28.81 3.77 -8.15
N TYR A 119 27.56 4.14 -8.41
CA TYR A 119 26.53 3.18 -8.83
C TYR A 119 26.86 2.52 -10.17
N GLU A 120 27.38 3.29 -11.13
CA GLU A 120 27.76 2.76 -12.43
C GLU A 120 29.04 1.91 -12.33
N GLN A 121 29.98 2.29 -11.47
CA GLN A 121 31.18 1.50 -11.19
C GLN A 121 30.81 0.12 -10.61
N GLN A 122 29.91 0.08 -9.62
CA GLN A 122 29.47 -1.20 -9.05
C GLN A 122 28.72 -2.04 -10.09
N ARG A 123 27.82 -1.43 -10.86
CA ARG A 123 27.13 -2.12 -11.95
C ARG A 123 28.10 -2.80 -12.92
N LEU A 124 29.10 -2.08 -13.37
CA LEU A 124 30.12 -2.62 -14.29
C LEU A 124 31.00 -3.69 -13.63
N LYS A 125 31.42 -3.46 -12.39
CA LYS A 125 32.24 -4.38 -11.62
C LYS A 125 31.56 -5.76 -11.47
N TYR A 126 30.27 -5.79 -11.22
CA TYR A 126 29.51 -7.02 -10.99
C TYR A 126 28.74 -7.53 -12.22
N GLY A 127 28.89 -6.87 -13.38
CA GLY A 127 28.24 -7.27 -14.64
C GLY A 127 26.72 -7.05 -14.66
N GLY A 128 26.25 -6.06 -13.90
CA GLY A 128 24.83 -5.69 -13.85
C GLY A 128 24.30 -5.16 -15.18
N LYS A 129 23.06 -5.48 -15.51
CA LYS A 129 22.40 -4.99 -16.72
C LYS A 129 22.10 -3.49 -16.60
N LYS A 130 22.04 -2.81 -17.73
CA LYS A 130 21.56 -1.43 -17.79
C LYS A 130 20.06 -1.41 -17.61
N THR A 131 19.55 -0.61 -16.68
CA THR A 131 18.14 -0.44 -16.36
C THR A 131 17.55 0.79 -17.02
N ILE A 132 16.25 0.79 -17.25
CA ILE A 132 15.45 1.96 -17.62
C ILE A 132 14.63 2.37 -16.39
N PRO A 133 15.20 3.21 -15.50
CA PRO A 133 14.50 3.58 -14.27
C PRO A 133 13.30 4.48 -14.57
N GLU A 134 12.20 4.29 -13.83
CA GLU A 134 11.01 5.11 -13.97
C GLU A 134 11.19 6.54 -13.44
N THR A 135 11.84 6.69 -12.29
CA THR A 135 11.87 7.97 -11.57
C THR A 135 13.28 8.55 -11.46
N LEU A 136 14.34 7.75 -11.67
CA LEU A 136 15.72 8.20 -11.49
C LEU A 136 16.22 9.07 -12.66
N ASN A 137 16.45 10.36 -12.38
CA ASN A 137 17.19 11.22 -13.31
C ASN A 137 18.70 11.17 -13.06
N ARG A 138 19.41 10.35 -13.85
CA ARG A 138 20.86 10.17 -13.71
C ARG A 138 21.67 11.46 -13.91
N GLN A 139 21.12 12.46 -14.60
CA GLN A 139 21.84 13.70 -14.92
C GLN A 139 21.48 14.87 -14.01
N LYS A 140 20.25 14.89 -13.45
CA LYS A 140 19.74 15.96 -12.57
C LYS A 140 19.33 15.34 -11.22
N TYR A 141 20.23 14.57 -10.61
CA TYR A 141 19.88 13.71 -9.47
C TYR A 141 19.77 14.50 -8.16
N VAL A 142 20.80 15.25 -7.76
CA VAL A 142 20.87 15.90 -6.45
C VAL A 142 20.96 17.41 -6.54
N CYS A 143 20.26 18.12 -5.66
CA CYS A 143 20.40 19.56 -5.47
C CYS A 143 21.73 19.86 -4.75
N PRO A 144 22.62 20.69 -5.30
CA PRO A 144 23.90 21.02 -4.66
C PRO A 144 23.74 21.82 -3.36
N GLU A 145 22.63 22.59 -3.21
CA GLU A 145 22.43 23.47 -2.08
C GLU A 145 21.86 22.73 -0.86
N CYS A 146 20.81 21.92 -1.04
CA CYS A 146 20.14 21.25 0.09
C CYS A 146 20.38 19.74 0.16
N GLY A 147 20.89 19.11 -0.90
CA GLY A 147 21.10 17.68 -0.97
C GLY A 147 19.86 16.86 -1.37
N ALA A 148 18.69 17.49 -1.61
CA ALA A 148 17.49 16.79 -2.03
C ALA A 148 17.70 16.08 -3.38
N VAL A 149 17.43 14.78 -3.41
CA VAL A 149 17.47 13.99 -4.65
C VAL A 149 16.16 14.12 -5.43
N ASP A 150 16.12 13.63 -6.65
CA ASP A 150 14.96 13.76 -7.55
C ASP A 150 13.64 13.23 -6.93
N ARG A 151 13.67 12.06 -6.29
CA ARG A 151 12.50 11.50 -5.59
C ARG A 151 12.06 12.35 -4.38
N ASP A 152 13.01 12.95 -3.63
CA ASP A 152 12.66 13.83 -2.51
C ASP A 152 11.91 15.07 -3.02
N ARG A 153 12.41 15.67 -4.12
CA ARG A 153 11.75 16.81 -4.75
C ARG A 153 10.35 16.47 -5.23
N MET A 154 10.14 15.25 -5.73
CA MET A 154 8.83 14.79 -6.19
C MET A 154 7.86 14.55 -5.02
N ILE A 155 8.31 13.86 -3.96
CA ILE A 155 7.51 13.59 -2.75
C ILE A 155 7.13 14.92 -2.06
N ILE A 156 8.11 15.80 -1.82
CA ILE A 156 7.87 17.11 -1.21
C ILE A 156 6.94 17.97 -2.10
N GLY A 157 7.15 17.94 -3.43
CA GLY A 157 6.28 18.62 -4.38
C GLY A 157 4.82 18.13 -4.33
N TYR A 158 4.60 16.84 -4.11
CA TYR A 158 3.26 16.32 -3.90
C TYR A 158 2.64 16.85 -2.60
N MET A 159 3.38 16.81 -1.49
CA MET A 159 2.91 17.36 -0.22
C MET A 159 2.61 18.85 -0.29
N GLN A 160 3.44 19.63 -1.01
CA GLN A 160 3.22 21.06 -1.25
C GLN A 160 1.94 21.33 -2.06
N LYS A 161 1.74 20.58 -3.15
CA LYS A 161 0.62 20.81 -4.07
C LYS A 161 -0.70 20.27 -3.54
N SER A 162 -0.70 19.11 -2.89
CA SER A 162 -1.92 18.51 -2.31
C SER A 162 -2.36 19.16 -1.02
N GLY A 163 -1.46 19.83 -0.30
CA GLY A 163 -1.74 20.39 1.01
C GLY A 163 -1.99 19.35 2.11
N ILE A 164 -1.60 18.09 1.90
CA ILE A 164 -1.95 16.99 2.79
C ILE A 164 -1.43 17.15 4.22
N LEU A 165 -0.27 17.79 4.41
CA LEU A 165 0.28 18.04 5.74
C LEU A 165 -0.54 19.04 6.56
N GLN A 166 -1.34 19.93 5.92
CA GLN A 166 -2.20 20.87 6.65
C GLN A 166 -3.42 20.18 7.28
N THR A 167 -3.82 19.02 6.77
CA THR A 167 -4.99 18.27 7.23
C THR A 167 -4.65 17.02 8.01
N ALA A 168 -3.41 16.52 7.89
CA ALA A 168 -2.97 15.32 8.60
C ALA A 168 -2.78 15.59 10.09
N GLU A 169 -3.36 14.74 10.93
CA GLU A 169 -3.18 14.77 12.38
C GLU A 169 -2.01 13.89 12.83
N LYS A 170 -1.70 12.82 12.05
CA LYS A 170 -0.61 11.91 12.37
C LYS A 170 0.05 11.41 11.08
N VAL A 171 1.36 11.58 11.00
CA VAL A 171 2.20 11.25 9.84
C VAL A 171 3.32 10.30 10.24
N LEU A 172 3.59 9.27 9.42
CA LEU A 172 4.70 8.34 9.61
C LEU A 172 5.64 8.37 8.40
N GLN A 173 6.94 8.44 8.62
CA GLN A 173 7.93 8.19 7.58
C GLN A 173 8.71 6.91 7.89
N ILE A 174 8.67 5.96 6.96
CA ILE A 174 9.47 4.74 7.01
C ILE A 174 10.84 5.01 6.39
N ALA A 175 11.93 4.56 7.06
CA ALA A 175 13.31 4.79 6.66
C ALA A 175 13.55 6.28 6.31
N PRO A 176 13.53 7.18 7.30
CA PRO A 176 13.41 8.61 7.08
C PRO A 176 14.56 9.18 6.24
N ALA A 177 14.24 9.60 5.01
CA ALA A 177 15.15 10.33 4.13
C ALA A 177 15.30 11.76 4.65
N LYS A 178 16.54 12.19 4.85
CA LYS A 178 16.90 13.45 5.53
C LYS A 178 16.11 14.68 5.06
N MET A 179 15.94 14.85 3.75
CA MET A 179 15.30 16.07 3.24
C MET A 179 13.79 16.07 3.39
N ILE A 180 13.18 14.90 3.32
CA ILE A 180 11.74 14.72 3.59
C ILE A 180 11.48 14.90 5.08
N ASP A 181 12.31 14.30 5.94
CA ASP A 181 12.25 14.42 7.39
C ASP A 181 12.33 15.88 7.85
N VAL A 182 13.37 16.61 7.40
CA VAL A 182 13.53 18.05 7.70
C VAL A 182 12.32 18.85 7.22
N TYR A 183 11.80 18.56 6.03
CA TYR A 183 10.65 19.28 5.47
C TYR A 183 9.39 19.06 6.32
N ILE A 184 9.10 17.82 6.73
CA ILE A 184 7.92 17.49 7.55
C ILE A 184 8.03 18.14 8.93
N GLN A 185 9.20 18.07 9.58
CA GLN A 185 9.43 18.70 10.89
C GLN A 185 9.25 20.23 10.88
N GLN A 186 9.45 20.87 9.72
CA GLN A 186 9.17 22.31 9.57
C GLN A 186 7.68 22.64 9.41
N GLN A 187 6.85 21.67 9.05
CA GLN A 187 5.41 21.86 8.78
C GLN A 187 4.51 21.37 9.91
N LEU A 188 4.97 20.39 10.70
CA LEU A 188 4.18 19.72 11.75
C LEU A 188 4.81 19.88 13.12
N GLU A 189 3.97 19.86 14.15
CA GLU A 189 4.38 19.71 15.53
C GLU A 189 4.95 18.30 15.77
N SER A 190 5.89 18.17 16.70
CA SER A 190 6.65 16.93 16.91
C SER A 190 5.80 15.73 17.34
N ASP A 191 4.67 15.95 17.98
CA ASP A 191 3.71 14.91 18.40
C ASP A 191 2.85 14.37 17.25
N LYS A 192 2.84 15.05 16.10
CA LYS A 192 2.12 14.67 14.90
C LYS A 192 2.96 13.89 13.89
N TYR A 193 4.24 13.74 14.13
CA TYR A 193 5.16 13.12 13.19
C TYR A 193 6.00 12.05 13.85
N ASP A 194 5.90 10.83 13.34
CA ASP A 194 6.68 9.67 13.75
C ASP A 194 7.59 9.18 12.63
N THR A 195 8.67 8.51 13.01
CA THR A 195 9.59 7.85 12.10
C THR A 195 9.78 6.39 12.50
N ALA A 196 9.96 5.49 11.52
CA ALA A 196 10.22 4.09 11.78
C ALA A 196 11.34 3.56 10.88
N ASP A 197 12.26 2.79 11.45
CA ASP A 197 13.33 2.10 10.72
C ASP A 197 13.80 0.89 11.52
N LEU A 198 14.32 -0.13 10.83
CA LEU A 198 14.80 -1.36 11.49
C LEU A 198 16.16 -1.14 12.20
N PHE A 199 17.03 -0.31 11.64
CA PHE A 199 18.43 -0.17 12.06
C PHE A 199 18.81 1.23 12.50
N MET A 200 18.08 2.26 12.05
CA MET A 200 18.42 3.66 12.32
C MET A 200 18.13 4.02 13.78
N GLU A 201 19.14 4.57 14.46
CA GLU A 201 18.96 5.10 15.82
C GLU A 201 18.25 6.46 15.79
N GLY A 202 17.50 6.77 16.84
CA GLY A 202 16.82 8.06 17.01
C GLY A 202 15.49 8.19 16.28
N VAL A 203 14.97 7.12 15.67
CA VAL A 203 13.61 7.06 15.15
C VAL A 203 12.59 6.82 16.26
N THR A 204 11.31 7.15 16.02
CA THR A 204 10.22 6.93 16.98
C THR A 204 10.02 5.44 17.25
N TYR A 205 10.06 4.62 16.19
CA TYR A 205 9.91 3.17 16.28
C TYR A 205 11.08 2.47 15.60
N GLN A 206 11.87 1.71 16.38
CA GLN A 206 12.87 0.80 15.81
C GLN A 206 12.19 -0.54 15.53
N SER A 207 11.62 -0.70 14.35
CA SER A 207 10.68 -1.77 14.02
C SER A 207 10.86 -2.31 12.61
N ASP A 208 10.54 -3.60 12.43
CA ASP A 208 10.45 -4.22 11.11
C ASP A 208 9.12 -3.84 10.46
N ILE A 209 9.16 -3.20 9.29
CA ILE A 209 7.98 -2.83 8.50
C ILE A 209 7.05 -4.01 8.22
N GLN A 210 7.55 -5.24 8.30
CA GLN A 210 6.76 -6.47 8.13
C GLN A 210 5.94 -6.83 9.39
N ASN A 211 6.18 -6.19 10.52
CA ASN A 211 5.54 -6.51 11.80
C ASN A 211 5.68 -5.36 12.81
N MET A 212 4.91 -4.30 12.65
CA MET A 212 4.92 -3.08 13.47
C MET A 212 3.89 -3.16 14.62
N LEU A 213 4.03 -4.17 15.51
CA LEU A 213 3.05 -4.47 16.58
C LEU A 213 2.86 -3.33 17.58
N GLU A 214 3.84 -2.45 17.74
CA GLU A 214 3.79 -1.26 18.62
C GLU A 214 2.90 -0.15 18.06
N ILE A 215 2.53 -0.22 16.79
CA ILE A 215 1.66 0.74 16.12
C ILE A 215 0.26 0.15 16.02
N SER A 216 -0.72 0.85 16.58
CA SER A 216 -2.13 0.44 16.51
C SER A 216 -2.68 0.53 15.09
N ASP A 217 -3.76 -0.21 14.84
CA ASP A 217 -4.51 -0.10 13.59
C ASP A 217 -5.00 1.33 13.38
N GLU A 218 -5.11 1.75 12.13
CA GLU A 218 -5.74 3.02 11.73
C GLU A 218 -5.19 4.26 12.48
N THR A 219 -3.87 4.29 12.70
CA THR A 219 -3.21 5.37 13.43
C THR A 219 -2.89 6.58 12.56
N TYR A 220 -2.47 6.37 11.30
CA TYR A 220 -1.89 7.44 10.47
C TYR A 220 -2.82 7.93 9.37
N ASP A 221 -2.88 9.25 9.19
CA ASP A 221 -3.52 9.90 8.04
C ASP A 221 -2.65 9.84 6.80
N LEU A 222 -1.32 9.88 7.01
CA LEU A 222 -0.33 9.80 5.95
C LEU A 222 0.84 8.93 6.40
N TRP A 223 1.28 8.01 5.55
CA TRP A 223 2.62 7.46 5.66
C TRP A 223 3.41 7.62 4.37
N ILE A 224 4.75 7.66 4.50
CA ILE A 224 5.70 7.79 3.39
C ILE A 224 6.65 6.59 3.46
N CYS A 225 6.70 5.79 2.40
CA CYS A 225 7.59 4.64 2.26
C CYS A 225 8.30 4.74 0.90
N SER A 226 9.57 5.13 0.93
CA SER A 226 10.35 5.40 -0.26
C SER A 226 11.66 4.62 -0.25
N HIS A 227 11.84 3.73 -1.23
CA HIS A 227 13.02 2.89 -1.37
C HIS A 227 13.30 2.00 -0.15
N VAL A 228 12.28 1.27 0.29
CA VAL A 228 12.33 0.33 1.42
C VAL A 228 11.97 -1.09 0.99
N LEU A 229 10.91 -1.26 0.19
CA LEU A 229 10.34 -2.57 -0.10
C LEU A 229 11.30 -3.48 -0.90
N GLU A 230 12.23 -2.92 -1.65
CA GLU A 230 13.27 -3.66 -2.36
C GLU A 230 14.28 -4.36 -1.45
N HIS A 231 14.36 -3.95 -0.17
CA HIS A 231 15.24 -4.52 0.85
C HIS A 231 14.53 -5.54 1.75
N VAL A 232 13.20 -5.57 1.73
CA VAL A 232 12.37 -6.34 2.67
C VAL A 232 12.18 -7.77 2.18
N ALA A 233 12.22 -8.76 3.07
CA ALA A 233 12.06 -10.16 2.69
C ALA A 233 10.69 -10.44 2.06
N ASP A 234 9.60 -10.00 2.71
CA ASP A 234 8.22 -10.13 2.23
C ASP A 234 7.58 -8.75 2.09
N ASP A 235 7.59 -8.21 0.86
CA ASP A 235 7.01 -6.92 0.54
C ASP A 235 5.48 -6.88 0.70
N ARG A 236 4.80 -7.99 0.48
CA ARG A 236 3.36 -8.10 0.67
C ARG A 236 2.98 -8.01 2.15
N LYS A 237 3.79 -8.63 3.02
CA LYS A 237 3.59 -8.53 4.46
C LYS A 237 3.79 -7.09 4.94
N ALA A 238 4.83 -6.40 4.45
CA ALA A 238 5.06 -4.99 4.72
C ALA A 238 3.91 -4.10 4.21
N LEU A 239 3.43 -4.34 2.99
CA LEU A 239 2.29 -3.60 2.43
C LEU A 239 0.99 -3.82 3.24
N ARG A 240 0.75 -5.03 3.76
CA ARG A 240 -0.40 -5.29 4.64
C ARG A 240 -0.28 -4.57 5.98
N GLU A 241 0.91 -4.51 6.57
CA GLU A 241 1.15 -3.71 7.79
C GLU A 241 0.93 -2.21 7.53
N LEU A 242 1.44 -1.68 6.42
CA LEU A 242 1.18 -0.30 6.00
C LEU A 242 -0.33 -0.04 5.77
N ASN A 243 -1.07 -1.03 5.26
CA ASN A 243 -2.52 -0.93 5.13
C ASN A 243 -3.21 -0.93 6.49
N ARG A 244 -2.79 -1.81 7.41
CA ARG A 244 -3.35 -1.92 8.77
C ARG A 244 -3.25 -0.60 9.53
N ILE A 245 -2.07 0.03 9.54
CA ILE A 245 -1.81 1.27 10.29
C ILE A 245 -2.38 2.53 9.65
N LEU A 246 -2.79 2.47 8.37
CA LEU A 246 -3.40 3.60 7.67
C LEU A 246 -4.85 3.79 8.11
N LYS A 247 -5.26 5.02 8.39
CA LYS A 247 -6.68 5.35 8.63
C LYS A 247 -7.54 5.09 7.37
N PRO A 248 -8.84 4.85 7.50
CA PRO A 248 -9.73 4.57 6.36
C PRO A 248 -9.71 5.65 5.26
N ASP A 249 -9.58 6.92 5.65
CA ASP A 249 -9.50 8.05 4.73
C ASP A 249 -8.07 8.55 4.50
N GLY A 250 -7.09 7.87 5.08
CA GLY A 250 -5.68 8.17 4.94
C GLY A 250 -5.11 7.84 3.56
N CYS A 251 -3.89 8.28 3.30
CA CYS A 251 -3.16 7.87 2.12
C CYS A 251 -1.69 7.54 2.42
N GLY A 252 -1.10 6.71 1.57
CA GLY A 252 0.32 6.43 1.59
C GLY A 252 1.02 7.01 0.37
N ILE A 253 2.23 7.50 0.55
CA ILE A 253 3.14 7.87 -0.53
C ILE A 253 4.16 6.74 -0.67
N LEU A 254 4.12 6.04 -1.80
CA LEU A 254 4.92 4.85 -2.05
C LEU A 254 5.82 5.05 -3.25
N LEU A 255 7.09 4.70 -3.10
CA LEU A 255 8.07 4.73 -4.17
C LEU A 255 9.07 3.58 -4.02
N VAL A 256 9.35 2.89 -5.13
CA VAL A 256 10.37 1.85 -5.25
C VAL A 256 11.16 2.05 -6.55
N PRO A 257 12.38 1.53 -6.67
CA PRO A 257 13.14 1.60 -7.93
C PRO A 257 12.54 0.65 -8.97
N LEU A 258 11.67 1.18 -9.84
CA LEU A 258 11.10 0.42 -10.95
C LEU A 258 12.01 0.43 -12.16
N ASP A 259 12.17 -0.73 -12.78
CA ASP A 259 12.88 -0.90 -14.06
C ASP A 259 11.87 -1.15 -15.19
N LEU A 260 11.64 -0.14 -16.02
CA LEU A 260 10.68 -0.19 -17.13
C LEU A 260 11.10 -1.15 -18.26
N SER A 261 12.31 -1.67 -18.23
CA SER A 261 12.76 -2.70 -19.18
C SER A 261 12.36 -4.13 -18.79
N ARG A 262 11.79 -4.32 -17.58
CA ARG A 262 11.40 -5.63 -17.07
C ARG A 262 9.93 -5.91 -17.31
N GLU A 263 9.65 -7.13 -17.74
CA GLU A 263 8.28 -7.64 -17.87
C GLU A 263 7.79 -8.28 -16.55
N GLU A 264 8.71 -8.90 -15.79
CA GLU A 264 8.46 -9.56 -14.51
C GLU A 264 9.47 -9.11 -13.46
N THR A 265 9.04 -9.11 -12.20
CA THR A 265 9.90 -8.83 -11.06
C THR A 265 10.89 -9.97 -10.85
N ASP A 266 12.18 -9.64 -10.76
CA ASP A 266 13.24 -10.58 -10.41
C ASP A 266 13.50 -10.48 -8.92
N GLU A 267 13.30 -11.57 -8.17
CA GLU A 267 13.48 -11.57 -6.72
C GLU A 267 14.08 -12.90 -6.23
N GLU A 268 15.02 -12.79 -5.29
CA GLU A 268 15.62 -13.93 -4.59
C GLU A 268 16.27 -13.46 -3.30
N GLN A 269 16.06 -14.23 -2.22
CA GLN A 269 16.68 -13.97 -0.93
C GLN A 269 17.95 -14.81 -0.74
N GLY A 270 18.88 -14.29 0.08
CA GLY A 270 20.09 -15.03 0.42
C GLY A 270 21.16 -15.04 -0.66
N CYS A 271 21.01 -14.26 -1.71
CA CYS A 271 22.07 -14.05 -2.70
C CYS A 271 23.28 -13.32 -2.09
N SER A 272 24.45 -13.52 -2.70
CA SER A 272 25.64 -12.74 -2.35
C SER A 272 25.49 -11.27 -2.77
N GLU A 273 26.22 -10.35 -2.11
CA GLU A 273 26.26 -8.94 -2.48
C GLU A 273 26.58 -8.74 -3.98
N ALA A 274 27.52 -9.50 -4.51
CA ALA A 274 27.86 -9.46 -5.93
C ALA A 274 26.70 -9.83 -6.85
N GLU A 275 25.93 -10.86 -6.47
CA GLU A 275 24.76 -11.30 -7.23
C GLU A 275 23.60 -10.30 -7.11
N ASN A 276 23.40 -9.69 -5.94
CA ASN A 276 22.42 -8.63 -5.74
C ASN A 276 22.75 -7.42 -6.65
N TRP A 277 24.01 -6.97 -6.69
CA TRP A 277 24.43 -5.92 -7.62
C TRP A 277 24.18 -6.28 -9.09
N ARG A 278 24.44 -7.53 -9.45
CA ARG A 278 24.26 -8.02 -10.82
C ARG A 278 22.79 -8.06 -11.24
N ARG A 279 21.91 -8.53 -10.36
CA ARG A 279 20.48 -8.77 -10.65
C ARG A 279 19.61 -7.58 -10.34
N PHE A 280 19.81 -6.98 -9.18
CA PHE A 280 18.88 -6.01 -8.58
C PHE A 280 19.42 -4.58 -8.59
N GLY A 281 20.70 -4.39 -8.93
CA GLY A 281 21.31 -3.07 -9.10
C GLY A 281 21.87 -2.45 -7.82
N GLN A 282 21.77 -3.13 -6.67
CA GLN A 282 22.36 -2.74 -5.39
C GLN A 282 22.68 -3.97 -4.53
N GLY A 283 23.70 -3.87 -3.64
CA GLY A 283 24.23 -5.03 -2.90
C GLY A 283 23.30 -5.58 -1.82
N ASP A 284 22.38 -4.78 -1.36
CA ASP A 284 21.41 -5.07 -0.29
C ASP A 284 19.95 -5.20 -0.80
N HIS A 285 19.73 -5.05 -2.10
CA HIS A 285 18.44 -5.33 -2.70
C HIS A 285 18.20 -6.83 -2.80
N VAL A 286 16.99 -7.27 -2.53
CA VAL A 286 16.53 -8.66 -2.70
C VAL A 286 15.59 -8.82 -3.89
N ARG A 287 15.24 -7.70 -4.56
CA ARG A 287 14.41 -7.68 -5.78
C ARG A 287 14.65 -6.47 -6.66
N ALA A 288 14.31 -6.66 -7.94
CA ALA A 288 14.19 -5.59 -8.93
C ALA A 288 12.78 -5.64 -9.52
N TYR A 289 11.98 -4.64 -9.24
CA TYR A 289 10.57 -4.59 -9.61
C TYR A 289 10.33 -4.32 -11.10
N ALA A 290 9.41 -5.10 -11.70
CA ALA A 290 8.68 -4.71 -12.89
C ALA A 290 7.43 -3.90 -12.50
N LYS A 291 7.11 -2.85 -13.27
CA LYS A 291 5.99 -1.94 -12.95
C LYS A 291 4.65 -2.65 -12.80
N LYS A 292 4.34 -3.58 -13.71
CA LYS A 292 3.07 -4.32 -13.70
C LYS A 292 2.89 -5.15 -12.42
N ASP A 293 3.94 -5.89 -12.03
CA ASP A 293 3.91 -6.74 -10.85
C ASP A 293 3.85 -5.91 -9.56
N PHE A 294 4.60 -4.81 -9.50
CA PHE A 294 4.54 -3.89 -8.37
C PHE A 294 3.12 -3.36 -8.14
N ILE A 295 2.46 -2.87 -9.19
CA ILE A 295 1.08 -2.39 -9.11
C ILE A 295 0.12 -3.50 -8.67
N ALA A 296 0.30 -4.72 -9.19
CA ALA A 296 -0.51 -5.88 -8.79
C ALA A 296 -0.34 -6.20 -7.29
N ARG A 297 0.91 -6.26 -6.79
CA ARG A 297 1.23 -6.51 -5.37
C ARG A 297 0.59 -5.48 -4.43
N VAL A 298 0.65 -4.19 -4.80
CA VAL A 298 0.02 -3.11 -4.02
C VAL A 298 -1.49 -3.30 -3.94
N LYS A 299 -2.12 -3.62 -5.06
CA LYS A 299 -3.57 -3.87 -5.12
C LYS A 299 -3.98 -5.14 -4.37
N GLU A 300 -3.22 -6.23 -4.50
CA GLU A 300 -3.42 -7.48 -3.74
C GLU A 300 -3.43 -7.24 -2.22
N CYS A 301 -2.60 -6.28 -1.76
CA CYS A 301 -2.51 -5.94 -0.34
C CYS A 301 -3.59 -4.95 0.16
N GLY A 302 -4.65 -4.73 -0.62
CA GLY A 302 -5.81 -3.96 -0.18
C GLY A 302 -5.75 -2.47 -0.45
N PHE A 303 -4.91 -2.02 -1.38
CA PHE A 303 -4.82 -0.62 -1.77
C PHE A 303 -5.44 -0.35 -3.15
N ASP A 304 -6.11 0.79 -3.26
CA ASP A 304 -6.27 1.51 -4.52
C ASP A 304 -5.03 2.35 -4.76
N LEU A 305 -4.62 2.47 -6.03
CA LEU A 305 -3.38 3.11 -6.40
C LEU A 305 -3.61 4.13 -7.50
N GLU A 306 -3.15 5.37 -7.26
CA GLU A 306 -3.10 6.47 -8.19
C GLU A 306 -1.65 6.74 -8.62
N CYS A 307 -1.40 6.79 -9.93
CA CYS A 307 -0.10 7.15 -10.50
C CYS A 307 -0.05 8.66 -10.71
N VAL A 308 0.79 9.34 -9.95
CA VAL A 308 0.95 10.79 -9.99
C VAL A 308 2.24 11.16 -10.70
N GLY A 309 2.13 11.71 -11.89
CA GLY A 309 3.24 12.04 -12.78
C GLY A 309 3.16 13.47 -13.33
N LYS A 310 3.71 13.63 -14.53
CA LYS A 310 3.86 14.91 -15.21
C LYS A 310 2.52 15.65 -15.43
N GLU A 311 1.42 14.92 -15.68
CA GLU A 311 0.10 15.50 -15.85
C GLU A 311 -0.40 16.20 -14.57
N TYR A 312 -0.15 15.59 -13.42
CA TYR A 312 -0.51 16.18 -12.13
C TYR A 312 0.35 17.40 -11.81
N PHE A 313 1.68 17.29 -11.92
CA PHE A 313 2.59 18.36 -11.51
C PHE A 313 2.69 19.50 -12.51
N GLY A 314 2.62 19.20 -13.79
CA GLY A 314 2.80 20.12 -14.92
C GLY A 314 4.25 20.17 -15.42
N GLU A 315 4.41 20.57 -16.69
CA GLU A 315 5.69 20.68 -17.41
C GLU A 315 6.73 21.53 -16.66
N VAL A 316 6.29 22.70 -16.16
CA VAL A 316 7.18 23.66 -15.49
C VAL A 316 7.79 23.07 -14.23
N PHE A 317 6.99 22.36 -13.44
CA PHE A 317 7.46 21.68 -12.23
C PHE A 317 8.49 20.60 -12.57
N PHE A 318 8.18 19.71 -13.53
CA PHE A 318 9.09 18.64 -13.95
C PHE A 318 10.43 19.19 -14.44
N LYS A 319 10.39 20.23 -15.27
CA LYS A 319 11.60 20.90 -15.78
C LYS A 319 12.40 21.52 -14.64
N ASN A 320 11.76 22.30 -13.78
CA ASN A 320 12.42 22.99 -12.67
C ASN A 320 13.00 22.02 -11.65
N CYS A 321 12.26 20.97 -11.29
CA CYS A 321 12.69 19.98 -10.30
C CYS A 321 13.60 18.89 -10.89
N GLY A 322 13.99 18.98 -12.17
CA GLY A 322 14.89 18.04 -12.81
C GLY A 322 14.36 16.61 -12.86
N LEU A 323 13.04 16.43 -13.02
CA LEU A 323 12.39 15.13 -13.16
C LEU A 323 12.40 14.67 -14.63
N ILE A 324 12.36 13.37 -14.87
CA ILE A 324 12.20 12.79 -16.21
C ILE A 324 10.72 12.56 -16.50
N ASP A 325 10.35 12.51 -17.78
CA ASP A 325 8.95 12.41 -18.21
C ASP A 325 8.22 11.16 -17.66
N THR A 326 8.97 10.10 -17.36
CA THR A 326 8.44 8.86 -16.78
C THR A 326 8.33 8.89 -15.26
N SER A 327 8.88 9.93 -14.59
CA SER A 327 8.85 10.01 -13.13
C SER A 327 7.43 9.92 -12.60
N THR A 328 7.19 8.92 -11.77
CA THR A 328 5.86 8.60 -11.22
C THR A 328 5.96 8.40 -9.71
N LEU A 329 5.04 9.00 -8.98
CA LEU A 329 4.80 8.79 -7.56
C LEU A 329 3.52 7.97 -7.40
N TYR A 330 3.52 7.00 -6.51
CA TYR A 330 2.37 6.14 -6.26
C TYR A 330 1.68 6.59 -4.98
N ILE A 331 0.47 7.09 -5.12
CA ILE A 331 -0.39 7.44 -4.00
C ILE A 331 -1.36 6.29 -3.78
N VAL A 332 -1.36 5.73 -2.59
CA VAL A 332 -2.19 4.58 -2.25
C VAL A 332 -3.19 4.95 -1.16
N ARG A 333 -4.38 4.37 -1.25
CA ARG A 333 -5.46 4.52 -0.26
C ARG A 333 -6.04 3.14 0.03
N LYS A 334 -6.64 2.94 1.20
CA LYS A 334 -7.37 1.70 1.47
C LYS A 334 -8.43 1.47 0.39
N ASN A 335 -8.44 0.28 -0.21
CA ASN A 335 -9.48 -0.09 -1.16
C ASN A 335 -10.79 -0.39 -0.41
N LYS A 336 -11.68 0.60 -0.37
CA LYS A 336 -13.01 0.48 0.23
C LYS A 336 -13.99 -0.33 -0.62
N ASN A 337 -13.65 -0.63 -1.88
CA ASN A 337 -14.54 -1.31 -2.83
C ASN A 337 -14.24 -2.80 -2.99
N LYS A 338 -13.20 -3.34 -2.34
CA LYS A 338 -12.80 -4.74 -2.54
C LYS A 338 -13.91 -5.73 -2.17
N ALA A 339 -14.63 -5.45 -1.08
CA ALA A 339 -15.82 -6.22 -0.72
C ALA A 339 -16.92 -6.09 -1.78
N LYS A 340 -17.16 -4.87 -2.30
CA LYS A 340 -18.13 -4.64 -3.38
C LYS A 340 -17.76 -5.42 -4.65
N GLU A 341 -16.49 -5.35 -5.09
CA GLU A 341 -16.00 -6.07 -6.27
C GLU A 341 -16.16 -7.60 -6.10
N TYR A 342 -15.87 -8.11 -4.92
CA TYR A 342 -16.08 -9.52 -4.61
C TYR A 342 -17.56 -9.89 -4.76
N TRP A 343 -18.48 -9.14 -4.11
CA TRP A 343 -19.91 -9.43 -4.14
C TRP A 343 -20.57 -9.14 -5.50
N ASP A 344 -20.07 -8.20 -6.30
CA ASP A 344 -20.52 -7.98 -7.67
C ASP A 344 -20.16 -9.15 -8.61
N ASN A 345 -19.05 -9.84 -8.34
CA ASN A 345 -18.58 -10.99 -9.09
C ASN A 345 -18.96 -12.33 -8.45
N TYR A 346 -19.64 -12.31 -7.30
CA TYR A 346 -20.01 -13.52 -6.58
C TYR A 346 -21.01 -14.36 -7.35
N HIS A 347 -20.64 -15.61 -7.62
CA HIS A 347 -21.50 -16.63 -8.20
C HIS A 347 -21.73 -17.71 -7.14
N GLU A 348 -23.00 -17.92 -6.79
CA GLU A 348 -23.38 -18.98 -5.85
C GLU A 348 -23.06 -20.34 -6.47
N GLU A 349 -22.12 -21.08 -5.83
CA GLU A 349 -21.80 -22.44 -6.25
C GLU A 349 -22.91 -23.41 -5.83
N GLU A 350 -23.38 -24.23 -6.76
CA GLU A 350 -24.30 -25.33 -6.47
C GLU A 350 -23.59 -26.45 -5.70
N ARG A 351 -23.36 -26.24 -4.41
CA ARG A 351 -22.85 -27.30 -3.53
C ARG A 351 -23.69 -27.43 -2.27
N THR A 352 -23.89 -28.68 -1.82
CA THR A 352 -24.60 -28.94 -0.57
C THR A 352 -23.82 -28.35 0.62
N ARG A 353 -24.47 -27.46 1.36
CA ARG A 353 -23.97 -26.84 2.58
C ARG A 353 -24.64 -27.47 3.81
N TRP A 354 -24.02 -27.38 5.00
CA TRP A 354 -24.58 -27.91 6.23
C TRP A 354 -25.99 -27.35 6.56
N TRP A 355 -26.23 -26.08 6.20
CA TRP A 355 -27.53 -25.42 6.41
C TRP A 355 -28.62 -25.88 5.42
N HIS A 356 -28.32 -26.73 4.47
CA HIS A 356 -29.33 -27.41 3.66
C HIS A 356 -29.87 -28.67 4.34
N SER A 357 -29.33 -29.08 5.51
CA SER A 357 -29.80 -30.23 6.26
C SER A 357 -30.98 -29.87 7.17
N PRO A 358 -32.20 -30.38 6.94
CA PRO A 358 -33.35 -30.08 7.80
C PRO A 358 -33.13 -30.51 9.26
N LYS A 359 -32.34 -31.55 9.50
CA LYS A 359 -32.02 -32.00 10.87
C LYS A 359 -31.18 -30.99 11.62
N ILE A 360 -30.18 -30.42 10.95
CA ILE A 360 -29.29 -29.40 11.51
C ILE A 360 -30.11 -28.13 11.78
N ILE A 361 -30.91 -27.67 10.82
CA ILE A 361 -31.77 -26.48 10.96
C ILE A 361 -32.75 -26.62 12.12
N ARG A 362 -33.42 -27.79 12.28
CA ARG A 362 -34.32 -28.01 13.42
C ARG A 362 -33.58 -28.02 14.76
N HIS A 363 -32.38 -28.55 14.81
CA HIS A 363 -31.55 -28.51 16.01
C HIS A 363 -31.14 -27.07 16.35
N PHE A 364 -30.72 -26.32 15.36
CA PHE A 364 -30.36 -24.91 15.45
C PHE A 364 -31.54 -24.07 16.00
N ASN A 365 -32.72 -24.17 15.38
CA ASN A 365 -33.92 -23.46 15.83
C ASN A 365 -34.36 -23.88 17.24
N LYS A 366 -34.20 -25.16 17.61
CA LYS A 366 -34.44 -25.64 18.96
C LYS A 366 -33.55 -24.97 20.00
N ASN A 367 -32.28 -24.72 19.68
CA ASN A 367 -31.37 -24.01 20.58
C ASN A 367 -31.76 -22.55 20.73
N ILE A 368 -32.27 -21.92 19.67
CA ILE A 368 -32.68 -20.50 19.66
C ILE A 368 -33.97 -20.28 20.41
N CYS A 369 -35.08 -20.96 20.03
CA CYS A 369 -36.43 -20.70 20.54
C CYS A 369 -37.09 -21.87 21.29
N GLY A 370 -36.36 -22.96 21.54
CA GLY A 370 -36.87 -24.16 22.19
C GLY A 370 -37.72 -25.08 21.29
N LYS A 371 -37.99 -24.69 20.03
CA LYS A 371 -38.84 -25.43 19.08
C LYS A 371 -38.06 -25.89 17.87
N PRO A 372 -38.13 -27.17 17.42
CA PRO A 372 -37.43 -27.68 16.24
C PRO A 372 -38.15 -27.29 14.95
N LEU A 373 -38.08 -25.98 14.58
CA LEU A 373 -38.73 -25.40 13.41
C LEU A 373 -37.96 -25.66 12.14
N ASP A 374 -38.67 -25.70 11.02
CA ASP A 374 -38.10 -25.72 9.67
C ASP A 374 -37.90 -24.28 9.18
N GLY A 375 -36.84 -24.04 8.41
CA GLY A 375 -36.45 -22.74 7.88
C GLY A 375 -35.33 -22.10 8.67
N TRP A 376 -34.41 -21.43 7.93
CA TRP A 376 -33.17 -20.87 8.46
C TRP A 376 -33.40 -19.89 9.62
N ASN A 377 -34.35 -18.95 9.46
CA ASN A 377 -34.62 -17.89 10.41
C ASN A 377 -35.83 -18.16 11.30
N ALA A 378 -36.46 -19.35 11.22
CA ALA A 378 -37.71 -19.62 11.88
C ALA A 378 -37.63 -19.48 13.42
N GLY A 379 -36.54 -19.93 14.02
CA GLY A 379 -36.29 -19.79 15.46
C GLY A 379 -36.09 -18.34 15.89
N GLY A 380 -35.32 -17.57 15.13
CA GLY A 380 -35.09 -16.15 15.40
C GLY A 380 -36.38 -15.32 15.25
N PHE A 381 -37.20 -15.62 14.25
CA PHE A 381 -38.49 -14.91 14.05
C PHE A 381 -39.50 -15.28 15.11
N GLU A 382 -39.51 -16.52 15.57
CA GLU A 382 -40.37 -16.92 16.70
C GLU A 382 -39.95 -16.18 17.98
N LEU A 383 -38.66 -16.06 18.26
CA LEU A 383 -38.14 -15.28 19.38
C LEU A 383 -38.47 -13.79 19.24
N LEU A 384 -38.28 -13.20 18.07
CA LEU A 384 -38.63 -11.80 17.79
C LEU A 384 -40.14 -11.57 18.03
N LYS A 385 -40.99 -12.50 17.59
CA LYS A 385 -42.46 -12.46 17.82
C LYS A 385 -42.82 -12.46 19.31
N GLU A 386 -42.11 -13.25 20.12
CA GLU A 386 -42.28 -13.25 21.58
C GLU A 386 -41.98 -11.88 22.18
N TYR A 387 -40.86 -11.24 21.80
CA TYR A 387 -40.49 -9.90 22.26
C TYR A 387 -41.44 -8.79 21.77
N LEU A 388 -42.07 -8.97 20.63
CA LEU A 388 -43.01 -8.00 20.10
C LEU A 388 -44.35 -8.01 20.84
N HIS A 389 -44.70 -9.08 21.59
CA HIS A 389 -45.95 -9.19 22.32
C HIS A 389 -47.20 -8.83 21.49
N GLY A 390 -47.24 -9.24 20.22
CA GLY A 390 -48.32 -8.94 19.28
C GLY A 390 -48.20 -7.57 18.58
N ARG A 391 -47.22 -6.73 18.90
CA ARG A 391 -46.93 -5.52 18.13
C ARG A 391 -46.35 -5.90 16.75
N LYS A 392 -46.55 -5.04 15.77
CA LYS A 392 -45.97 -5.17 14.46
C LYS A 392 -44.90 -4.11 14.28
N ILE A 393 -43.81 -4.44 13.61
CA ILE A 393 -42.76 -3.52 13.19
C ILE A 393 -43.23 -2.74 11.97
N GLU A 394 -43.36 -1.43 12.08
CA GLU A 394 -43.83 -0.59 10.98
C GLU A 394 -42.70 -0.33 9.98
N LYS A 395 -41.50 -0.02 10.43
CA LYS A 395 -40.39 0.34 9.61
C LYS A 395 -39.10 -0.36 10.04
N ALA A 396 -38.62 -1.28 9.23
CA ALA A 396 -37.33 -1.97 9.42
C ALA A 396 -36.29 -1.46 8.45
N ILE A 397 -35.01 -1.71 8.79
CA ILE A 397 -33.88 -1.58 7.87
C ILE A 397 -33.03 -2.85 7.94
N SER A 398 -32.60 -3.36 6.78
CA SER A 398 -31.60 -4.42 6.66
C SER A 398 -30.34 -3.86 6.02
N ILE A 399 -29.19 -4.21 6.57
CA ILE A 399 -27.87 -3.76 6.13
C ILE A 399 -27.05 -4.98 5.66
N GLY A 400 -26.61 -4.97 4.38
CA GLY A 400 -26.00 -6.11 3.73
C GLY A 400 -27.03 -7.20 3.39
N CYS A 401 -28.11 -6.81 2.70
CA CYS A 401 -29.24 -7.72 2.41
C CYS A 401 -28.92 -8.81 1.38
N GLY A 402 -27.83 -8.68 0.61
CA GLY A 402 -27.52 -9.59 -0.48
C GLY A 402 -28.69 -9.73 -1.46
N SER A 403 -29.09 -10.98 -1.77
CA SER A 403 -30.26 -11.29 -2.62
C SER A 403 -31.61 -11.24 -1.88
N ALA A 404 -31.64 -10.79 -0.65
CA ALA A 404 -32.80 -10.49 0.22
C ALA A 404 -33.74 -11.68 0.55
N TRP A 405 -33.30 -12.92 0.46
CA TRP A 405 -34.15 -14.07 0.83
C TRP A 405 -34.61 -14.03 2.28
N LYS A 406 -33.79 -13.62 3.20
CA LYS A 406 -34.06 -13.54 4.64
C LYS A 406 -35.02 -12.42 4.97
N GLU A 407 -34.90 -11.28 4.32
CA GLU A 407 -35.77 -10.12 4.42
C GLU A 407 -37.17 -10.41 3.83
N ILE A 408 -37.19 -11.16 2.71
CA ILE A 408 -38.44 -11.66 2.12
C ILE A 408 -39.17 -12.57 3.11
N ASP A 409 -38.47 -13.50 3.74
CA ASP A 409 -39.05 -14.38 4.77
C ASP A 409 -39.57 -13.58 5.98
N LEU A 410 -38.81 -12.53 6.40
CA LEU A 410 -39.23 -11.63 7.48
C LEU A 410 -40.51 -10.88 7.12
N VAL A 411 -40.63 -10.36 5.91
CA VAL A 411 -41.87 -9.70 5.42
C VAL A 411 -43.03 -10.69 5.36
N LYS A 412 -42.79 -11.88 4.79
CA LYS A 412 -43.81 -12.95 4.68
C LYS A 412 -44.29 -13.49 6.05
N SER A 413 -43.43 -13.42 7.07
CA SER A 413 -43.84 -13.77 8.44
C SER A 413 -44.93 -12.84 9.02
N GLY A 414 -45.14 -11.67 8.41
CA GLY A 414 -46.09 -10.67 8.87
C GLY A 414 -45.62 -9.82 10.05
N LEU A 415 -44.40 -10.03 10.55
CA LEU A 415 -43.83 -9.29 11.68
C LEU A 415 -43.46 -7.84 11.30
N VAL A 416 -43.17 -7.59 10.01
CA VAL A 416 -42.74 -6.30 9.51
C VAL A 416 -43.71 -5.78 8.45
N SER A 417 -44.06 -4.49 8.51
CA SER A 417 -44.90 -3.81 7.52
C SER A 417 -44.13 -3.35 6.31
N SER A 418 -42.93 -2.78 6.53
CA SER A 418 -42.02 -2.33 5.45
C SER A 418 -40.56 -2.45 5.87
N ILE A 419 -39.71 -2.72 4.90
CA ILE A 419 -38.28 -2.85 5.13
C ILE A 419 -37.47 -2.10 4.04
N LEU A 420 -36.47 -1.34 4.48
CA LEU A 420 -35.46 -0.71 3.64
C LEU A 420 -34.20 -1.59 3.63
N CYS A 421 -33.80 -2.03 2.46
CA CYS A 421 -32.68 -2.97 2.28
C CYS A 421 -31.49 -2.25 1.61
N TYR A 422 -30.34 -2.30 2.25
CA TYR A 422 -29.06 -1.78 1.73
C TYR A 422 -28.11 -2.91 1.36
N ASP A 423 -27.44 -2.75 0.24
CA ASP A 423 -26.28 -3.57 -0.14
C ASP A 423 -25.31 -2.75 -0.99
N LEU A 424 -24.01 -3.06 -0.93
CA LEU A 424 -22.99 -2.39 -1.74
C LEU A 424 -22.98 -2.88 -3.19
N SER A 425 -23.43 -4.11 -3.44
CA SER A 425 -23.40 -4.76 -4.74
C SER A 425 -24.66 -4.45 -5.57
N GLU A 426 -24.46 -3.85 -6.75
CA GLU A 426 -25.53 -3.66 -7.74
C GLU A 426 -26.15 -4.98 -8.19
N ASN A 427 -25.31 -6.00 -8.36
CA ASN A 427 -25.75 -7.33 -8.79
C ASN A 427 -26.67 -7.96 -7.73
N MET A 428 -26.31 -7.84 -6.43
CA MET A 428 -27.15 -8.36 -5.34
C MET A 428 -28.46 -7.59 -5.22
N ILE A 429 -28.44 -6.26 -5.29
CA ILE A 429 -29.68 -5.45 -5.27
C ILE A 429 -30.60 -5.81 -6.43
N ARG A 430 -30.08 -6.03 -7.64
CA ARG A 430 -30.91 -6.48 -8.78
C ARG A 430 -31.55 -7.84 -8.51
N LYS A 431 -30.77 -8.81 -8.01
CA LYS A 431 -31.32 -10.14 -7.62
C LYS A 431 -32.36 -10.01 -6.50
N ALA A 432 -32.13 -9.15 -5.51
CA ALA A 432 -33.08 -8.90 -4.41
C ALA A 432 -34.42 -8.37 -4.93
N GLN A 433 -34.40 -7.43 -5.87
CA GLN A 433 -35.60 -6.89 -6.52
C GLN A 433 -36.36 -7.98 -7.32
N GLU A 434 -35.63 -8.79 -8.10
CA GLU A 434 -36.21 -9.91 -8.84
C GLU A 434 -36.86 -10.94 -7.89
N ASN A 435 -36.19 -11.26 -6.78
CA ASN A 435 -36.71 -12.18 -5.77
C ASN A 435 -37.94 -11.61 -5.07
N ALA A 436 -37.93 -10.33 -4.68
CA ALA A 436 -39.10 -9.68 -4.05
C ALA A 436 -40.31 -9.66 -4.98
N CYS A 437 -40.14 -9.38 -6.27
CA CYS A 437 -41.19 -9.46 -7.28
C CYS A 437 -41.73 -10.89 -7.44
N ARG A 438 -40.84 -11.89 -7.50
CA ARG A 438 -41.25 -13.31 -7.62
C ARG A 438 -42.07 -13.76 -6.43
N GLU A 439 -41.78 -13.28 -5.24
CA GLU A 439 -42.45 -13.61 -3.97
C GLU A 439 -43.62 -12.68 -3.66
N ASN A 440 -43.94 -11.71 -4.53
CA ASN A 440 -45.05 -10.73 -4.40
C ASN A 440 -44.99 -9.86 -3.13
N VAL A 441 -43.77 -9.46 -2.72
CA VAL A 441 -43.53 -8.60 -1.55
C VAL A 441 -42.86 -7.27 -1.91
N GLU A 442 -42.68 -6.96 -3.18
CA GLU A 442 -41.97 -5.78 -3.69
C GLU A 442 -42.55 -4.44 -3.19
N LYS A 443 -43.85 -4.42 -2.84
CA LYS A 443 -44.50 -3.22 -2.31
C LYS A 443 -44.11 -2.89 -0.86
N GLN A 444 -43.60 -3.87 -0.12
CA GLN A 444 -43.20 -3.74 1.26
C GLN A 444 -41.69 -3.56 1.41
N MET A 445 -40.93 -3.70 0.32
CA MET A 445 -39.50 -3.67 0.31
C MET A 445 -38.98 -2.54 -0.58
N ARG A 446 -38.01 -1.79 -0.05
CA ARG A 446 -37.27 -0.78 -0.83
C ARG A 446 -35.79 -1.13 -0.83
N PHE A 447 -35.16 -1.08 -1.98
CA PHE A 447 -33.76 -1.45 -2.16
C PHE A 447 -32.91 -0.25 -2.54
N ILE A 448 -31.74 -0.11 -1.90
CA ILE A 448 -30.74 0.94 -2.16
C ILE A 448 -29.37 0.28 -2.34
N CYS A 449 -28.76 0.51 -3.48
CA CYS A 449 -27.37 0.16 -3.70
C CYS A 449 -26.48 1.29 -3.15
N GLY A 450 -25.66 1.00 -2.16
CA GLY A 450 -24.74 1.99 -1.59
C GLY A 450 -24.34 1.71 -0.15
N ASP A 451 -23.39 2.51 0.31
CA ASP A 451 -22.90 2.50 1.68
C ASP A 451 -23.89 3.21 2.61
N VAL A 452 -24.52 2.43 3.51
CA VAL A 452 -25.52 2.95 4.44
C VAL A 452 -24.93 4.00 5.39
N PHE A 453 -23.67 3.84 5.81
CA PHE A 453 -23.00 4.74 6.74
C PHE A 453 -22.72 6.13 6.15
N LYS A 454 -22.68 6.24 4.81
CA LYS A 454 -22.52 7.51 4.09
C LYS A 454 -23.82 8.15 3.63
N SER A 455 -24.84 7.33 3.41
CA SER A 455 -26.08 7.78 2.75
C SER A 455 -27.25 7.96 3.70
N LEU A 456 -27.16 7.45 4.92
CA LEU A 456 -28.22 7.53 5.92
C LEU A 456 -27.77 8.31 7.15
N GLU A 457 -28.51 9.38 7.48
CA GLU A 457 -28.26 10.17 8.68
C GLU A 457 -28.50 9.35 9.97
N PRO A 458 -27.59 9.42 10.96
CA PRO A 458 -27.70 8.66 12.20
C PRO A 458 -28.74 9.28 13.15
N ASN A 459 -30.02 9.16 12.81
CA ASN A 459 -31.13 9.63 13.65
C ASN A 459 -32.17 8.53 13.86
N PRO A 460 -32.91 8.54 14.98
CA PRO A 460 -33.88 7.51 15.31
C PRO A 460 -35.06 7.49 14.34
N GLN A 461 -35.17 6.46 13.50
CA GLN A 461 -36.21 6.36 12.48
C GLN A 461 -36.77 4.95 12.22
N PHE A 462 -36.09 3.91 12.75
CA PHE A 462 -36.47 2.52 12.52
C PHE A 462 -36.93 1.83 13.81
N ASP A 463 -37.90 0.92 13.68
CA ASP A 463 -38.38 0.06 14.78
C ASP A 463 -37.53 -1.22 14.88
N LEU A 464 -36.85 -1.61 13.79
CA LEU A 464 -35.96 -2.77 13.71
C LEU A 464 -34.75 -2.47 12.82
N VAL A 465 -33.56 -2.74 13.33
CA VAL A 465 -32.35 -2.92 12.53
C VAL A 465 -32.06 -4.42 12.43
N PHE A 466 -31.94 -4.91 11.21
CA PHE A 466 -31.82 -6.32 10.88
C PHE A 466 -30.48 -6.62 10.24
N TRP A 467 -29.68 -7.44 10.91
CA TRP A 467 -28.44 -7.99 10.44
C TRP A 467 -28.56 -9.52 10.39
N ASP A 468 -28.38 -10.10 9.22
CA ASP A 468 -28.41 -11.55 9.06
C ASP A 468 -27.31 -12.04 8.13
N ASN A 469 -26.25 -12.61 8.70
CA ASN A 469 -25.01 -12.97 8.05
C ASN A 469 -24.39 -11.80 7.25
N SER A 470 -24.33 -10.63 7.88
CA SER A 470 -23.81 -9.43 7.24
C SER A 470 -22.98 -8.53 8.16
N LEU A 471 -23.20 -8.59 9.47
CA LEU A 471 -22.46 -7.77 10.43
C LEU A 471 -21.00 -8.21 10.56
N HIS A 472 -20.70 -9.52 10.39
CA HIS A 472 -19.32 -10.02 10.39
C HIS A 472 -18.49 -9.55 9.20
N HIS A 473 -19.11 -9.03 8.14
CA HIS A 473 -18.42 -8.39 7.02
C HIS A 473 -18.00 -6.94 7.30
N MET A 474 -18.39 -6.37 8.43
CA MET A 474 -18.00 -4.99 8.78
C MET A 474 -16.57 -4.95 9.30
N GLU A 475 -15.77 -4.04 8.73
CA GLU A 475 -14.37 -3.81 9.17
C GLU A 475 -14.28 -3.29 10.60
N ASN A 476 -15.34 -2.62 11.09
CA ASN A 476 -15.46 -2.12 12.45
C ASN A 476 -16.86 -2.44 12.99
N ALA A 477 -16.97 -3.56 13.69
CA ALA A 477 -18.22 -4.02 14.29
C ALA A 477 -18.76 -3.05 15.34
N ARG A 478 -17.88 -2.37 16.11
CA ARG A 478 -18.30 -1.38 17.11
C ARG A 478 -18.99 -0.19 16.46
N GLN A 479 -18.44 0.33 15.38
CA GLN A 479 -19.04 1.44 14.63
C GLN A 479 -20.39 1.02 14.01
N ALA A 480 -20.48 -0.17 13.45
CA ALA A 480 -21.71 -0.69 12.84
C ALA A 480 -22.84 -0.87 13.87
N VAL A 481 -22.51 -1.41 15.05
CA VAL A 481 -23.47 -1.58 16.15
C VAL A 481 -23.87 -0.24 16.75
N GLN A 482 -22.94 0.69 16.94
CA GLN A 482 -23.23 2.06 17.41
C GLN A 482 -24.15 2.80 16.44
N PHE A 483 -23.88 2.72 15.14
CA PHE A 483 -24.75 3.29 14.11
C PHE A 483 -26.14 2.66 14.15
N SER A 484 -26.23 1.34 14.30
CA SER A 484 -27.50 0.64 14.45
C SER A 484 -28.32 1.15 15.64
N TYR A 485 -27.65 1.41 16.77
CA TYR A 485 -28.28 2.01 17.94
C TYR A 485 -28.79 3.43 17.67
N GLN A 486 -28.00 4.25 16.97
CA GLN A 486 -28.37 5.65 16.67
C GLN A 486 -29.57 5.79 15.73
N ILE A 487 -29.79 4.84 14.82
CA ILE A 487 -30.93 4.87 13.88
C ILE A 487 -32.18 4.19 14.41
N LEU A 488 -32.10 3.47 15.56
CA LEU A 488 -33.24 2.86 16.23
C LEU A 488 -34.05 3.90 16.99
N LYS A 489 -35.38 3.80 16.90
CA LYS A 489 -36.31 4.52 17.77
C LYS A 489 -36.19 4.03 19.21
N GLU A 490 -36.70 4.82 20.14
CA GLU A 490 -36.90 4.37 21.51
C GLU A 490 -37.78 3.08 21.53
N ASN A 491 -37.30 2.05 22.24
CA ASN A 491 -37.89 0.70 22.24
C ASN A 491 -37.88 -0.05 20.90
N GLY A 492 -36.98 0.35 19.99
CA GLY A 492 -36.66 -0.40 18.77
C GLY A 492 -35.76 -1.62 19.06
N TYR A 493 -35.70 -2.53 18.13
CA TYR A 493 -34.97 -3.80 18.26
C TYR A 493 -33.77 -3.87 17.30
N LEU A 494 -32.68 -4.40 17.80
CA LEU A 494 -31.58 -4.93 16.98
C LEU A 494 -31.77 -6.44 16.85
N TYR A 495 -31.96 -6.95 15.64
CA TYR A 495 -31.88 -8.38 15.35
C TYR A 495 -30.54 -8.66 14.69
N CYS A 496 -29.81 -9.61 15.24
CA CYS A 496 -28.51 -10.04 14.69
C CYS A 496 -28.45 -11.57 14.71
N ASN A 497 -28.32 -12.17 13.53
CA ASN A 497 -28.06 -13.59 13.34
C ASN A 497 -26.77 -13.72 12.55
N ASP A 498 -25.65 -13.95 13.27
CA ASP A 498 -24.35 -13.75 12.67
C ASP A 498 -23.25 -14.63 13.28
N TYR A 499 -22.11 -14.74 12.58
CA TYR A 499 -20.90 -15.30 13.12
C TYR A 499 -20.24 -14.28 14.07
N VAL A 500 -20.03 -14.69 15.31
CA VAL A 500 -19.51 -13.83 16.40
C VAL A 500 -18.25 -14.43 17.05
N GLY A 501 -17.57 -15.31 16.33
CA GLY A 501 -16.32 -15.95 16.76
C GLY A 501 -15.08 -15.11 16.43
N ALA A 502 -13.92 -15.75 16.52
CA ALA A 502 -12.65 -15.11 16.26
C ALA A 502 -12.58 -14.46 14.87
N SER A 503 -12.07 -13.23 14.83
CA SER A 503 -11.88 -12.47 13.57
C SER A 503 -11.04 -13.27 12.58
N ARG A 504 -11.41 -13.20 11.29
CA ARG A 504 -10.78 -13.96 10.21
C ARG A 504 -10.74 -15.48 10.44
N PHE A 505 -11.68 -16.03 11.23
CA PHE A 505 -11.75 -17.46 11.62
C PHE A 505 -10.46 -18.01 12.25
N GLN A 506 -9.67 -17.16 12.89
CA GLN A 506 -8.41 -17.57 13.53
C GLN A 506 -8.70 -18.26 14.86
N ARG A 507 -8.81 -19.59 14.81
CA ARG A 507 -9.06 -20.42 15.98
C ARG A 507 -7.82 -20.60 16.82
N THR A 508 -8.00 -20.70 18.13
CA THR A 508 -6.92 -21.01 19.08
C THR A 508 -6.40 -22.44 18.90
N ASP A 509 -5.18 -22.71 19.33
CA ASP A 509 -4.60 -24.07 19.32
C ASP A 509 -5.50 -25.07 20.08
N MET A 510 -6.15 -24.63 21.16
CA MET A 510 -7.08 -25.47 21.93
C MET A 510 -8.34 -25.84 21.12
N GLU A 511 -8.94 -24.88 20.43
CA GLU A 511 -10.09 -25.14 19.55
C GLU A 511 -9.69 -26.06 18.39
N MET A 512 -8.51 -25.84 17.80
CA MET A 512 -7.97 -26.70 16.75
C MET A 512 -7.72 -28.13 17.26
N ALA A 513 -7.21 -28.29 18.48
CA ALA A 513 -7.03 -29.59 19.10
C ALA A 513 -8.36 -30.32 19.32
N ILE A 514 -9.40 -29.61 19.76
CA ILE A 514 -10.76 -30.15 19.94
C ILE A 514 -11.34 -30.61 18.60
N VAL A 515 -11.29 -29.74 17.58
CA VAL A 515 -11.80 -30.06 16.23
C VAL A 515 -11.11 -31.29 15.67
N ASN A 516 -9.78 -31.33 15.74
CA ASN A 516 -9.00 -32.47 15.22
C ASN A 516 -9.18 -33.72 16.08
N GLY A 517 -9.32 -33.58 17.39
CA GLY A 517 -9.66 -34.68 18.29
C GLY A 517 -10.99 -35.35 17.92
N ILE A 518 -12.06 -34.55 17.68
CA ILE A 518 -13.34 -35.08 17.21
C ILE A 518 -13.20 -35.80 15.86
N ARG A 519 -12.49 -35.18 14.92
CA ARG A 519 -12.30 -35.71 13.56
C ARG A 519 -11.58 -37.08 13.54
N LEU A 520 -10.74 -37.37 14.52
CA LEU A 520 -10.10 -38.66 14.66
C LEU A 520 -11.08 -39.83 14.89
N TYR A 521 -12.22 -39.57 15.54
CA TYR A 521 -13.26 -40.54 15.83
C TYR A 521 -14.36 -40.64 14.77
N LEU A 522 -14.33 -39.78 13.75
CA LEU A 522 -15.30 -39.84 12.66
C LEU A 522 -14.96 -41.00 11.69
N PRO A 523 -15.99 -41.72 11.17
CA PRO A 523 -15.79 -42.76 10.17
C PRO A 523 -15.13 -42.21 8.88
N ASP A 524 -14.36 -43.06 8.18
CA ASP A 524 -13.63 -42.67 6.97
C ASP A 524 -14.56 -42.20 5.85
N GLU A 525 -15.77 -42.75 5.77
CA GLU A 525 -16.78 -42.38 4.77
C GLU A 525 -17.17 -40.91 4.81
N ILE A 526 -17.03 -40.23 5.96
CA ILE A 526 -17.31 -38.79 6.10
C ILE A 526 -16.28 -37.94 5.38
N PHE A 527 -15.08 -38.49 5.17
CA PHE A 527 -14.00 -37.76 4.50
C PHE A 527 -13.96 -37.97 2.98
N VAL A 528 -14.86 -38.79 2.44
CA VAL A 528 -14.98 -38.96 0.98
C VAL A 528 -15.71 -37.76 0.37
N LYS A 529 -15.11 -37.12 -0.65
CA LYS A 529 -15.74 -36.02 -1.37
C LYS A 529 -16.84 -36.51 -2.30
N PRO A 530 -17.97 -35.80 -2.41
CA PRO A 530 -18.90 -35.99 -3.50
C PRO A 530 -18.17 -35.78 -4.84
N GLY A 531 -18.17 -36.79 -5.72
CA GLY A 531 -17.45 -36.74 -6.99
C GLY A 531 -16.03 -37.32 -6.98
N GLY A 532 -15.57 -37.87 -5.87
CA GLY A 532 -14.28 -38.58 -5.74
C GLY A 532 -13.17 -37.75 -5.05
N GLY A 533 -12.23 -38.46 -4.47
CA GLY A 533 -11.16 -37.90 -3.63
C GLY A 533 -11.55 -37.81 -2.15
N GLU A 534 -10.62 -37.37 -1.32
CA GLU A 534 -10.79 -37.32 0.12
C GLU A 534 -10.59 -35.90 0.67
N TYR A 535 -11.33 -35.57 1.74
CA TYR A 535 -11.01 -34.44 2.60
C TYR A 535 -9.86 -34.83 3.54
N GLN A 536 -8.99 -33.86 3.85
CA GLN A 536 -7.96 -34.08 4.85
C GLN A 536 -8.59 -34.46 6.20
N ARG A 537 -8.10 -35.53 6.84
CA ARG A 537 -8.58 -35.95 8.16
C ARG A 537 -8.30 -34.89 9.23
N PHE A 538 -7.11 -34.29 9.17
CA PHE A 538 -6.77 -33.18 10.03
C PHE A 538 -7.18 -31.87 9.37
N TYR A 539 -7.92 -31.05 10.11
CA TYR A 539 -8.30 -29.71 9.70
C TYR A 539 -7.16 -28.75 10.05
N VAL A 540 -6.66 -28.06 9.07
CA VAL A 540 -5.76 -26.93 9.22
C VAL A 540 -6.60 -25.69 8.88
N GLY A 541 -6.75 -24.77 9.84
CA GLY A 541 -7.50 -23.52 9.61
C GLY A 541 -6.88 -22.72 8.46
N PRO A 542 -7.68 -21.93 7.74
CA PRO A 542 -7.14 -21.02 6.75
C PRO A 542 -6.29 -19.93 7.42
N THR A 543 -5.26 -19.47 6.73
CA THR A 543 -4.50 -18.29 7.17
C THR A 543 -5.34 -17.03 6.97
N VAL A 544 -5.01 -15.95 7.68
CA VAL A 544 -5.63 -14.63 7.48
C VAL A 544 -5.57 -14.23 6.01
N GLU A 545 -4.43 -14.44 5.36
CA GLU A 545 -4.24 -14.15 3.94
C GLU A 545 -5.18 -14.95 3.03
N GLN A 546 -5.37 -16.24 3.31
CA GLN A 546 -6.28 -17.07 2.53
C GLN A 546 -7.73 -16.59 2.67
N ILE A 547 -8.14 -16.15 3.86
CA ILE A 547 -9.48 -15.57 4.08
C ILE A 547 -9.63 -14.26 3.30
N ILE A 548 -8.68 -13.33 3.44
CA ILE A 548 -8.74 -12.03 2.75
C ILE A 548 -8.73 -12.19 1.21
N ASN A 549 -8.00 -13.18 0.70
CA ASN A 549 -7.98 -13.45 -0.75
C ASN A 549 -9.27 -14.11 -1.24
N MET A 550 -9.97 -14.85 -0.37
CA MET A 550 -11.25 -15.48 -0.69
C MET A 550 -12.40 -14.47 -0.61
N ASP A 551 -12.51 -13.76 0.50
CA ASP A 551 -13.44 -12.65 0.72
C ASP A 551 -12.78 -11.62 1.64
N PRO A 552 -12.47 -10.42 1.14
CA PRO A 552 -11.78 -9.40 1.93
C PRO A 552 -12.55 -8.91 3.15
N SER A 553 -13.87 -9.07 3.16
CA SER A 553 -14.76 -8.67 4.26
C SER A 553 -15.07 -9.79 5.25
N GLU A 554 -14.74 -11.04 4.92
CA GLU A 554 -15.16 -12.22 5.68
C GLU A 554 -14.61 -12.22 7.12
N ALA A 555 -15.49 -12.20 8.10
CA ALA A 555 -15.19 -12.19 9.53
C ALA A 555 -14.15 -11.12 9.94
N ALA A 556 -14.26 -9.91 9.39
CA ALA A 556 -13.23 -8.86 9.52
C ALA A 556 -12.99 -8.45 10.99
N ASP A 557 -14.07 -8.26 11.75
CA ASP A 557 -14.05 -7.80 13.15
C ASP A 557 -15.12 -8.52 14.00
N SER A 558 -15.39 -9.80 13.70
CA SER A 558 -16.51 -10.56 14.26
C SER A 558 -16.42 -10.79 15.77
N GLU A 559 -15.24 -10.86 16.36
CA GLU A 559 -15.04 -11.01 17.81
C GLU A 559 -15.52 -9.80 18.62
N ASN A 560 -15.60 -8.61 18.00
CA ASN A 560 -16.07 -7.39 18.62
C ASN A 560 -17.59 -7.18 18.54
N ILE A 561 -18.34 -8.02 17.82
CA ILE A 561 -19.80 -7.90 17.67
C ILE A 561 -20.52 -7.99 19.02
N ILE A 562 -20.27 -9.05 19.79
CA ILE A 562 -20.93 -9.23 21.11
C ILE A 562 -20.52 -8.14 22.10
N PRO A 563 -19.21 -7.78 22.25
CA PRO A 563 -18.81 -6.64 23.06
C PRO A 563 -19.54 -5.35 22.67
N ALA A 564 -19.58 -5.03 21.38
CA ALA A 564 -20.26 -3.83 20.89
C ALA A 564 -21.78 -3.80 21.19
N ILE A 565 -22.47 -4.94 21.03
CA ILE A 565 -23.89 -5.05 21.40
C ILE A 565 -24.07 -4.78 22.90
N LYS A 566 -23.27 -5.38 23.76
CA LYS A 566 -23.36 -5.19 25.23
C LYS A 566 -23.02 -3.76 25.67
N GLU A 567 -22.17 -3.05 24.94
CA GLU A 567 -21.81 -1.66 25.22
C GLU A 567 -22.96 -0.68 24.87
N ASN A 568 -23.73 -0.96 23.83
CA ASN A 568 -24.74 -0.05 23.30
C ASN A 568 -26.18 -0.39 23.76
N PHE A 569 -26.46 -1.65 24.05
CA PHE A 569 -27.81 -2.11 24.40
C PHE A 569 -27.89 -2.61 25.85
N ILE A 570 -28.79 -2.03 26.65
CA ILE A 570 -28.97 -2.38 28.06
C ILE A 570 -29.50 -3.82 28.20
N HIS A 571 -30.33 -4.27 27.26
CA HIS A 571 -30.89 -5.60 27.24
C HIS A 571 -30.51 -6.31 25.93
N ALA A 572 -29.78 -7.40 26.04
CA ALA A 572 -29.40 -8.26 24.93
C ALA A 572 -29.69 -9.73 25.30
N ASP A 573 -30.58 -10.40 24.55
CA ASP A 573 -30.76 -11.85 24.63
C ASP A 573 -29.85 -12.50 23.58
N ILE A 574 -28.78 -13.16 24.02
CA ILE A 574 -27.76 -13.78 23.15
C ILE A 574 -27.97 -15.29 23.22
N ARG A 575 -28.27 -15.91 22.08
CA ARG A 575 -28.42 -17.35 21.91
C ARG A 575 -27.30 -17.89 21.01
N TYR A 576 -26.65 -18.95 21.46
CA TYR A 576 -25.67 -19.68 20.68
C TYR A 576 -26.29 -20.95 20.10
N ALA A 577 -26.11 -21.17 18.80
CA ALA A 577 -26.69 -22.30 18.10
C ALA A 577 -25.69 -23.05 17.20
#